data_3dc25340d1b33bea618f240124b0cc5a
#
_entry.id   3dc25340d1b33bea618f240124b0cc5a
#
_cell.length_a   1.000
_cell.length_b   1.000
_cell.length_c   1.000
_cell.angle_alpha   90.00
_cell.angle_beta   90.00
_cell.angle_gamma   90.00
#
_symmetry.space_group_name_H-M   'P 1'
#
loop_
_entity.id
_entity.type
_entity.pdbx_description
1 polymer ?
#
loop_
_entity_poly.entity_id
_entity_poly.type
_entity_poly.pdbx_seq_one_letter_code
_entity_poly.pdbx_strand_id
1 'polypeptide(L)'
;MKMIYLDNAATTLRKPPQVVDAVVQAMDSLGNSARGTHEGSLAASRVIYDTRCKLASLFGCKRADHVAFACNSTEALNIAIHGCIRSGDHVISTDLEHNSVLR
;
A
#
# COMPACT_ATOMS: atom_id res chain seq x y z
N MET A 1 -7.33 -33.08 -7.49
CA MET A 1 -6.73 -32.25 -8.57
C MET A 1 -6.04 -31.06 -7.94
N LYS A 2 -4.76 -30.80 -8.24
CA LYS A 2 -4.04 -29.65 -7.69
C LYS A 2 -4.40 -28.43 -8.54
N MET A 3 -5.03 -27.43 -7.94
CA MET A 3 -5.38 -26.18 -8.64
C MET A 3 -4.11 -25.41 -9.02
N ILE A 4 -4.01 -24.97 -10.27
CA ILE A 4 -2.98 -24.06 -10.75
C ILE A 4 -3.61 -22.65 -10.78
N TYR A 5 -3.07 -21.74 -9.98
CA TYR A 5 -3.56 -20.35 -9.89
C TYR A 5 -2.59 -19.41 -10.58
N LEU A 6 -3.05 -18.73 -11.63
CA LEU A 6 -2.24 -17.86 -12.49
C LEU A 6 -2.68 -16.37 -12.43
N ASP A 7 -3.55 -16.02 -11.48
CA ASP A 7 -4.14 -14.67 -11.38
C ASP A 7 -3.67 -13.90 -10.13
N ASN A 8 -2.42 -14.12 -9.73
CA ASN A 8 -1.83 -13.39 -8.58
C ASN A 8 -1.70 -11.88 -8.83
N ALA A 9 -1.73 -11.43 -10.08
CA ALA A 9 -1.71 -10.01 -10.42
C ALA A 9 -2.99 -9.30 -9.95
N ALA A 10 -4.14 -9.96 -10.05
CA ALA A 10 -5.40 -9.43 -9.54
C ALA A 10 -5.44 -9.51 -8.00
N THR A 11 -5.11 -10.68 -7.44
CA THR A 11 -4.97 -10.86 -6.00
C THR A 11 -4.16 -12.12 -5.69
N THR A 12 -3.38 -12.09 -4.63
CA THR A 12 -2.65 -13.26 -4.15
C THR A 12 -3.59 -14.25 -3.49
N LEU A 13 -3.73 -15.46 -4.05
CA LEU A 13 -4.62 -16.48 -3.49
C LEU A 13 -4.14 -16.96 -2.12
N ARG A 14 -2.85 -17.30 -2.02
CA ARG A 14 -2.24 -17.76 -0.77
C ARG A 14 -1.30 -16.68 -0.23
N LYS A 15 -1.69 -16.07 0.89
CA LYS A 15 -0.84 -15.14 1.61
C LYS A 15 0.26 -15.92 2.33
N PRO A 16 1.49 -15.40 2.40
CA PRO A 16 2.51 -15.93 3.29
C PRO A 16 1.98 -16.01 4.73
N PRO A 17 2.30 -17.07 5.51
CA PRO A 17 1.82 -17.19 6.90
C PRO A 17 2.13 -15.95 7.73
N GLN A 18 3.30 -15.36 7.55
CA GLN A 18 3.72 -14.14 8.27
C GLN A 18 2.78 -12.95 8.04
N VAL A 19 2.15 -12.85 6.87
CA VAL A 19 1.16 -11.80 6.58
C VAL A 19 -0.12 -12.05 7.37
N VAL A 20 -0.59 -13.29 7.40
CA VAL A 20 -1.78 -13.67 8.16
C VAL A 20 -1.58 -13.43 9.64
N ASP A 21 -0.45 -13.89 10.19
CA ASP A 21 -0.09 -13.72 11.59
C ASP A 21 -0.01 -12.25 11.98
N ALA A 22 0.62 -11.42 11.15
CA ALA A 22 0.73 -9.98 11.39
C ALA A 22 -0.65 -9.28 11.39
N VAL A 23 -1.57 -9.68 10.52
CA VAL A 23 -2.94 -9.13 10.49
C VAL A 23 -3.69 -9.53 11.77
N VAL A 24 -3.63 -10.80 12.17
CA VAL A 24 -4.28 -11.29 13.39
C VAL A 24 -3.73 -10.55 14.61
N GLN A 25 -2.41 -10.43 14.71
CA GLN A 25 -1.76 -9.70 15.81
C GLN A 25 -2.17 -8.21 15.83
N ALA A 26 -2.26 -7.58 14.68
CA ALA A 26 -2.70 -6.19 14.59
C ALA A 26 -4.14 -6.01 15.06
N MET A 27 -5.04 -6.91 14.70
CA MET A 27 -6.44 -6.89 15.12
C MET A 27 -6.61 -7.10 16.63
N ASP A 28 -5.74 -7.89 17.25
CA ASP A 28 -5.80 -8.22 18.68
C ASP A 28 -5.19 -7.13 19.58
N SER A 29 -4.16 -6.42 19.12
CA SER A 29 -3.33 -5.60 20.00
C SER A 29 -3.15 -4.12 19.60
N LEU A 30 -3.50 -3.73 18.37
CA LEU A 30 -3.26 -2.36 17.90
C LEU A 30 -4.48 -1.46 18.08
N GLY A 31 -4.24 -0.24 18.55
CA GLY A 31 -5.23 0.82 18.63
C GLY A 31 -5.20 1.77 17.45
N ASN A 32 -5.87 2.93 17.59
CA ASN A 32 -5.87 3.97 16.58
C ASN A 32 -4.51 4.67 16.50
N SER A 33 -3.85 4.60 15.35
CA SER A 33 -2.51 5.15 15.12
C SER A 33 -2.46 6.70 15.08
N ALA A 34 -3.60 7.38 14.93
CA ALA A 34 -3.61 8.82 14.67
C ALA A 34 -3.96 9.68 15.89
N ARG A 35 -4.66 9.13 16.90
CA ARG A 35 -5.32 9.94 17.93
C ARG A 35 -5.16 9.42 19.37
N GLY A 36 -4.25 8.52 19.62
CA GLY A 36 -4.04 7.98 20.96
C GLY A 36 -2.63 8.14 21.46
N THR A 37 -2.48 8.31 22.78
CA THR A 37 -1.19 8.36 23.46
C THR A 37 -0.92 7.10 24.29
N HIS A 38 -1.87 6.18 24.35
CA HIS A 38 -1.73 4.91 25.04
C HIS A 38 -0.89 3.91 24.22
N GLU A 39 -0.39 2.87 24.87
CA GLU A 39 0.56 1.91 24.30
C GLU A 39 0.10 1.31 22.98
N GLY A 40 -1.16 0.86 22.86
CA GLY A 40 -1.71 0.29 21.63
C GLY A 40 -1.72 1.27 20.44
N SER A 41 -1.95 2.55 20.69
CA SER A 41 -1.88 3.57 19.64
C SER A 41 -0.46 3.89 19.21
N LEU A 42 0.48 3.94 20.16
CA LEU A 42 1.90 4.11 19.85
C LEU A 42 2.46 2.90 19.10
N ALA A 43 2.05 1.69 19.47
CA ALA A 43 2.41 0.47 18.74
C ALA A 43 1.91 0.51 17.29
N ALA A 44 0.64 0.89 17.06
CA ALA A 44 0.09 1.05 15.72
C ALA A 44 0.86 2.09 14.90
N SER A 45 1.20 3.23 15.50
CA SER A 45 1.99 4.27 14.82
C SER A 45 3.38 3.79 14.42
N ARG A 46 4.03 3.00 15.29
CA ARG A 46 5.35 2.40 14.98
C ARG A 46 5.26 1.42 13.82
N VAL A 47 4.25 0.55 13.78
CA VAL A 47 4.06 -0.40 12.66
C VAL A 47 3.93 0.34 11.33
N ILE A 48 3.13 1.42 11.29
CA ILE A 48 2.97 2.25 10.09
C ILE A 48 4.29 2.91 9.69
N TYR A 49 5.01 3.49 10.64
CA TYR A 49 6.29 4.15 10.39
C TYR A 49 7.35 3.17 9.89
N ASP A 50 7.50 2.01 10.54
CA ASP A 50 8.45 0.97 10.14
C ASP A 50 8.14 0.43 8.75
N THR A 51 6.85 0.30 8.41
CA THR A 51 6.43 -0.09 7.06
C THR A 51 6.83 0.96 6.04
N ARG A 52 6.63 2.25 6.32
CA ARG A 52 7.09 3.34 5.46
C ARG A 52 8.61 3.31 5.26
N CYS A 53 9.38 3.08 6.32
CA CYS A 53 10.83 2.96 6.24
C CYS A 53 11.25 1.80 5.33
N LYS A 54 10.64 0.63 5.49
CA LYS A 54 10.91 -0.54 4.65
C LYS A 54 10.57 -0.31 3.18
N LEU A 55 9.42 0.28 2.90
CA LEU A 55 9.02 0.61 1.53
C LEU A 55 9.91 1.69 0.92
N ALA A 56 10.23 2.74 1.67
CA ALA A 56 11.17 3.77 1.22
C ALA A 56 12.52 3.15 0.84
N SER A 57 13.06 2.28 1.70
CA SER A 57 14.29 1.55 1.42
C SER A 57 14.19 0.66 0.18
N LEU A 58 13.09 -0.07 0.01
CA LEU A 58 12.84 -0.95 -1.13
C LEU A 58 12.85 -0.17 -2.46
N PHE A 59 12.26 1.02 -2.47
CA PHE A 59 12.20 1.90 -3.64
C PHE A 59 13.37 2.88 -3.76
N GLY A 60 14.42 2.74 -2.95
CA GLY A 60 15.59 3.61 -2.99
C GLY A 60 15.32 5.06 -2.52
N CYS A 61 14.22 5.30 -1.84
CA CYS A 61 13.89 6.58 -1.24
C CYS A 61 14.52 6.69 0.16
N LYS A 62 15.13 7.83 0.47
CA LYS A 62 15.76 8.06 1.78
C LYS A 62 14.79 8.58 2.85
N ARG A 63 13.55 8.86 2.49
CA ARG A 63 12.57 9.53 3.35
C ARG A 63 11.30 8.69 3.48
N ALA A 64 11.02 8.25 4.70
CA ALA A 64 9.81 7.47 5.04
C ALA A 64 8.52 8.30 4.89
N ASP A 65 8.58 9.61 5.05
CA ASP A 65 7.45 10.54 4.89
C ASP A 65 7.04 10.76 3.42
N HIS A 66 7.86 10.29 2.46
CA HIS A 66 7.48 10.25 1.05
C HIS A 66 6.62 9.01 0.69
N VAL A 67 6.39 8.11 1.62
CA VAL A 67 5.50 6.96 1.44
C VAL A 67 4.13 7.30 2.02
N ALA A 68 3.13 7.42 1.17
CA ALA A 68 1.74 7.60 1.56
C ALA A 68 0.95 6.31 1.32
N PHE A 69 0.07 5.96 2.25
CA PHE A 69 -0.85 4.83 2.08
C PHE A 69 -2.20 5.32 1.54
N ALA A 70 -2.79 4.52 0.68
CA ALA A 70 -4.13 4.69 0.15
C ALA A 70 -4.96 3.43 0.41
N CYS A 71 -6.28 3.50 0.28
CA CYS A 71 -7.15 2.35 0.52
C CYS A 71 -6.94 1.21 -0.49
N ASN A 72 -6.52 1.56 -1.70
CA ASN A 72 -6.24 0.60 -2.77
C ASN A 72 -5.38 1.24 -3.88
N SER A 73 -4.96 0.41 -4.83
CA SER A 73 -4.14 0.84 -5.97
C SER A 73 -4.85 1.87 -6.87
N THR A 74 -6.16 1.76 -7.04
CA THR A 74 -6.94 2.72 -7.84
C THR A 74 -6.87 4.12 -7.23
N GLU A 75 -7.10 4.25 -5.93
CA GLU A 75 -6.99 5.52 -5.22
C GLU A 75 -5.56 6.08 -5.30
N ALA A 76 -4.56 5.25 -5.04
CA ALA A 76 -3.16 5.66 -5.11
C ALA A 76 -2.77 6.20 -6.49
N LEU A 77 -3.18 5.51 -7.57
CA LEU A 77 -2.94 5.96 -8.95
C LEU A 77 -3.67 7.27 -9.26
N ASN A 78 -4.93 7.40 -8.86
CA ASN A 78 -5.68 8.64 -9.08
C ASN A 78 -5.08 9.82 -8.32
N ILE A 79 -4.66 9.63 -7.07
CA ILE A 79 -3.95 10.67 -6.30
C ILE A 79 -2.66 11.08 -7.03
N ALA A 80 -1.88 10.13 -7.53
CA ALA A 80 -0.63 10.41 -8.24
C ALA A 80 -0.90 11.13 -9.58
N ILE A 81 -1.84 10.64 -10.38
CA ILE A 81 -2.19 11.22 -11.68
C ILE A 81 -2.70 12.66 -11.50
N HIS A 82 -3.72 12.86 -10.68
CA HIS A 82 -4.30 14.20 -10.47
C HIS A 82 -3.37 15.15 -9.71
N GLY A 83 -2.48 14.62 -8.87
CA GLY A 83 -1.52 15.42 -8.11
C GLY A 83 -0.29 15.84 -8.90
N CYS A 84 0.14 15.05 -9.88
CA CYS A 84 1.40 15.27 -10.61
C CYS A 84 1.19 15.79 -12.04
N ILE A 85 0.08 15.45 -12.71
CA ILE A 85 -0.14 15.78 -14.12
C ILE A 85 -0.97 17.07 -14.23
N ARG A 86 -0.56 17.93 -15.15
CA ARG A 86 -1.24 19.20 -15.47
C ARG A 86 -1.65 19.23 -16.93
N SER A 87 -2.59 20.11 -17.27
CA SER A 87 -2.95 20.34 -18.67
C SER A 87 -1.73 20.79 -19.48
N GLY A 88 -1.47 20.08 -20.57
CA GLY A 88 -0.30 20.28 -21.43
C GLY A 88 0.90 19.36 -21.15
N ASP A 89 0.88 18.58 -20.09
CA ASP A 89 1.92 17.59 -19.82
C ASP A 89 1.85 16.43 -20.82
N HIS A 90 3.00 15.84 -21.12
CA HIS A 90 3.11 14.66 -21.96
C HIS A 90 3.11 13.41 -21.10
N VAL A 91 2.11 12.56 -21.27
CA VAL A 91 1.96 11.30 -20.54
C VAL A 91 2.12 10.13 -21.52
N ILE A 92 2.96 9.17 -21.16
CA ILE A 92 3.12 7.92 -21.90
C ILE A 92 2.39 6.82 -21.15
N SER A 93 1.52 6.09 -21.86
CA SER A 93 0.75 4.98 -21.34
C SER A 93 0.71 3.84 -22.36
N THR A 94 0.13 2.70 -21.99
CA THR A 94 -0.06 1.55 -22.88
C THR A 94 -1.55 1.27 -23.08
N ASP A 95 -1.89 0.52 -24.14
CA ASP A 95 -3.27 0.08 -24.39
C ASP A 95 -3.72 -1.05 -23.43
N LEU A 96 -2.79 -1.59 -22.63
CA LEU A 96 -3.05 -2.69 -21.72
C LEU A 96 -3.23 -2.24 -20.25
N GLU A 97 -3.43 -0.94 -20.05
CA GLU A 97 -3.59 -0.39 -18.70
C GLU A 97 -4.91 -0.80 -18.05
N HIS A 98 -4.86 -0.87 -16.73
CA HIS A 98 -6.07 -1.09 -15.92
C HIS A 98 -6.97 0.16 -15.95
N ASN A 99 -8.28 -0.04 -15.80
CA ASN A 99 -9.27 1.04 -15.75
C ASN A 99 -8.96 2.19 -14.78
N SER A 100 -8.22 1.92 -13.71
CA SER A 100 -7.76 2.94 -12.76
C SER A 100 -6.78 3.97 -13.35
N VAL A 101 -6.18 3.68 -14.49
CA VAL A 101 -5.29 4.59 -15.22
C VAL A 101 -6.03 5.28 -16.35
N LEU A 102 -7.00 4.58 -16.97
CA LEU A 102 -7.72 5.05 -18.17
C LEU A 102 -8.91 5.97 -17.85
N ARG A 103 -9.37 6.02 -16.61
CA ARG A 103 -10.48 6.85 -16.13
C ARG A 103 -9.96 7.99 -15.28
#